data_c4217a9dbe3b911b5219c49341cec0d6
#
_entry.id   c4217a9dbe3b911b5219c49341cec0d6
#
_cell.length_a   1.000
_cell.length_b   1.000
_cell.length_c   1.000
_cell.angle_alpha   90.00
_cell.angle_beta   90.00
_cell.angle_gamma   90.00
#
_symmetry.space_group_name_H-M   'P 1'
#
loop_
_entity.id
_entity.type
_entity.pdbx_description
1 polymer ?
#
loop_
_entity_poly.entity_id
_entity_poly.type
_entity_poly.pdbx_seq_one_letter_code
_entity_poly.pdbx_strand_id
1 'polypeptide(L)'
;GVNHYEYILDGNHDDGPDDKIMYDQNGVYAQGLFVLLIPFTYVGWDNAKLVWSILNIILALLLPLLLCKKFEIPKFQTLLIVNLFLISTVFRIHIGYGQQTLLALIFLILPFISNSKLSIIFSGISFFKFNIGYVLFLYFLSLRKIKNIILSAIPCIFGWLIYCLLTDTNLIKNLFQPIQLLLFWDEGKAFPVTIFSLLKNINNFPPIFALIIPIILNFFVFVFIKHLND
;
A
#
# COMPACT_ATOMS: atom_id res chain seq x y z
N GLY A 1 -4.79 23.19 0.90
CA GLY A 1 -5.50 21.98 1.35
C GLY A 1 -5.17 21.66 2.81
N VAL A 2 -5.98 20.86 3.45
CA VAL A 2 -5.70 20.39 4.83
C VAL A 2 -4.69 19.25 4.78
N ASN A 3 -3.69 19.30 5.66
CA ASN A 3 -2.74 18.21 5.82
C ASN A 3 -3.40 17.08 6.65
N HIS A 4 -3.69 15.97 6.02
CA HIS A 4 -4.35 14.83 6.64
C HIS A 4 -3.62 14.31 7.89
N TYR A 5 -2.29 14.26 7.86
CA TYR A 5 -1.51 13.78 9.00
C TYR A 5 -1.56 14.73 10.18
N GLU A 6 -1.45 16.04 9.96
CA GLU A 6 -1.58 17.05 11.03
C GLU A 6 -2.97 17.02 11.62
N TYR A 7 -4.01 16.93 10.78
CA TYR A 7 -5.40 16.86 11.22
C TYR A 7 -5.61 15.71 12.22
N ILE A 8 -5.07 14.52 11.94
CA ILE A 8 -5.19 13.36 12.84
C ILE A 8 -4.29 13.51 14.08
N LEU A 9 -3.04 13.96 13.91
CA LEU A 9 -2.09 14.13 15.01
C LEU A 9 -2.54 15.18 16.03
N ASP A 10 -3.33 16.16 15.59
CA ASP A 10 -3.96 17.18 16.44
C ASP A 10 -5.20 16.66 17.19
N GLY A 11 -5.48 15.36 17.11
CA GLY A 11 -6.60 14.71 17.80
C GLY A 11 -7.95 14.86 17.11
N ASN A 12 -7.98 15.39 15.90
CA ASN A 12 -9.20 15.44 15.11
C ASN A 12 -9.47 14.04 14.53
N HIS A 13 -10.67 13.55 14.76
CA HIS A 13 -11.17 12.35 14.09
C HIS A 13 -12.01 12.79 12.90
N ASP A 14 -11.82 12.10 11.78
CA ASP A 14 -12.58 12.40 10.58
C ASP A 14 -14.03 11.89 10.80
N ASP A 15 -14.91 12.80 11.18
CA ASP A 15 -16.35 12.58 11.22
C ASP A 15 -16.85 12.52 9.76
N GLY A 16 -16.47 11.46 9.05
CA GLY A 16 -16.88 11.24 7.67
C GLY A 16 -18.40 11.28 7.51
N PRO A 17 -18.91 11.51 6.30
CA PRO A 17 -20.34 11.68 6.05
C PRO A 17 -21.20 10.44 6.38
N ASP A 18 -20.59 9.32 6.66
CA ASP A 18 -21.26 8.08 7.07
C ASP A 18 -20.94 7.79 8.54
N ASP A 19 -21.80 8.20 9.46
CA ASP A 19 -21.71 7.96 10.93
C ASP A 19 -21.59 6.48 11.35
N LYS A 20 -21.67 5.57 10.39
CA LYS A 20 -21.61 4.11 10.58
C LYS A 20 -20.29 3.48 10.20
N ILE A 21 -19.37 4.22 9.57
CA ILE A 21 -18.06 3.70 9.23
C ILE A 21 -17.17 3.86 10.46
N MET A 22 -16.72 2.74 11.00
CA MET A 22 -15.80 2.75 12.13
C MET A 22 -14.58 3.61 11.82
N TYR A 23 -14.45 4.71 12.52
CA TYR A 23 -13.43 5.77 12.41
C TYR A 23 -11.98 5.30 12.64
N ASP A 24 -11.79 4.04 12.91
CA ASP A 24 -10.53 3.44 13.33
C ASP A 24 -9.60 3.04 12.17
N GLN A 25 -9.94 3.39 10.94
CA GLN A 25 -9.17 2.95 9.76
C GLN A 25 -8.37 4.07 9.09
N ASN A 26 -7.89 5.01 9.86
CA ASN A 26 -6.91 5.96 9.34
C ASN A 26 -5.65 5.21 8.88
N GLY A 27 -5.62 4.72 7.64
CA GLY A 27 -4.49 4.00 7.10
C GLY A 27 -3.26 4.88 7.02
N VAL A 28 -2.12 4.37 7.48
CA VAL A 28 -0.84 5.03 7.25
C VAL A 28 -0.41 4.77 5.83
N TYR A 29 -0.60 5.75 4.96
CA TYR A 29 -0.23 5.70 3.54
C TYR A 29 0.83 6.74 3.24
N ALA A 30 1.58 6.55 2.15
CA ALA A 30 2.46 7.60 1.67
C ALA A 30 1.65 8.75 1.06
N GLN A 31 2.19 9.95 1.14
CA GLN A 31 1.56 11.20 0.66
C GLN A 31 1.08 11.13 -0.79
N GLY A 32 1.81 10.42 -1.64
CA GLY A 32 1.45 10.24 -3.05
C GLY A 32 0.10 9.56 -3.26
N LEU A 33 -0.40 8.77 -2.30
CA LEU A 33 -1.74 8.20 -2.40
C LEU A 33 -2.81 9.29 -2.36
N PHE A 34 -2.70 10.26 -1.46
CA PHE A 34 -3.67 11.36 -1.37
C PHE A 34 -3.69 12.18 -2.65
N VAL A 35 -2.52 12.44 -3.25
CA VAL A 35 -2.42 13.09 -4.57
C VAL A 35 -3.14 12.29 -5.65
N LEU A 36 -2.96 10.97 -5.67
CA LEU A 36 -3.61 10.08 -6.62
C LEU A 36 -5.14 10.08 -6.46
N LEU A 37 -5.64 10.31 -5.25
CA LEU A 37 -7.08 10.33 -4.96
C LEU A 37 -7.75 11.68 -5.20
N ILE A 38 -7.00 12.76 -5.46
CA ILE A 38 -7.57 14.10 -5.73
C ILE A 38 -8.72 14.09 -6.77
N PRO A 39 -8.62 13.37 -7.92
CA PRO A 39 -9.71 13.38 -8.89
C PRO A 39 -11.06 12.92 -8.32
N PHE A 40 -11.05 12.06 -7.28
CA PHE A 40 -12.27 11.57 -6.65
C PHE A 40 -12.98 12.64 -5.80
N THR A 41 -12.25 13.65 -5.34
CA THR A 41 -12.84 14.74 -4.53
C THR A 41 -13.78 15.64 -5.35
N TYR A 42 -13.67 15.63 -6.69
CA TYR A 42 -14.50 16.46 -7.59
C TYR A 42 -15.84 15.83 -7.95
N VAL A 43 -16.04 14.54 -7.67
CA VAL A 43 -17.25 13.82 -8.14
C VAL A 43 -18.30 13.61 -7.02
N GLY A 44 -18.07 14.12 -5.82
CA GLY A 44 -18.91 13.92 -4.65
C GLY A 44 -18.76 12.50 -4.05
N TRP A 45 -19.11 12.36 -2.77
CA TRP A 45 -18.80 11.17 -1.98
C TRP A 45 -19.40 9.87 -2.53
N ASP A 46 -20.68 9.87 -2.85
CA ASP A 46 -21.37 8.64 -3.34
C ASP A 46 -20.85 8.20 -4.71
N ASN A 47 -20.62 9.15 -5.61
CA ASN A 47 -20.01 8.85 -6.90
C ASN A 47 -18.58 8.38 -6.76
N ALA A 48 -17.81 8.97 -5.86
CA ALA A 48 -16.43 8.55 -5.57
C ALA A 48 -16.40 7.09 -5.07
N LYS A 49 -17.27 6.71 -4.14
CA LYS A 49 -17.43 5.33 -3.67
C LYS A 49 -17.75 4.36 -4.81
N LEU A 50 -18.71 4.74 -5.66
CA LEU A 50 -19.11 3.90 -6.80
C LEU A 50 -17.94 3.70 -7.77
N VAL A 51 -17.31 4.79 -8.21
CA VAL A 51 -16.17 4.74 -9.15
C VAL A 51 -15.02 3.93 -8.55
N TRP A 52 -14.71 4.14 -7.27
CA TRP A 52 -13.68 3.38 -6.56
C TRP A 52 -14.00 1.89 -6.46
N SER A 53 -15.25 1.53 -6.21
CA SER A 53 -15.71 0.14 -6.16
C SER A 53 -15.57 -0.55 -7.52
N ILE A 54 -15.99 0.13 -8.58
CA ILE A 54 -15.86 -0.37 -9.96
C ILE A 54 -14.38 -0.56 -10.31
N LEU A 55 -13.53 0.42 -9.99
CA LEU A 55 -12.08 0.30 -10.19
C LEU A 55 -11.51 -0.92 -9.46
N ASN A 56 -11.87 -1.13 -8.20
CA ASN A 56 -11.40 -2.29 -7.44
C ASN A 56 -11.87 -3.61 -8.04
N ILE A 57 -13.08 -3.71 -8.58
CA ILE A 57 -13.55 -4.91 -9.29
C ILE A 57 -12.70 -5.16 -10.54
N ILE A 58 -12.44 -4.12 -11.33
CA ILE A 58 -11.57 -4.23 -12.51
C ILE A 58 -10.16 -4.69 -12.12
N LEU A 59 -9.56 -4.11 -11.09
CA LEU A 59 -8.24 -4.48 -10.60
C LEU A 59 -8.21 -5.92 -10.07
N ALA A 60 -9.29 -6.36 -9.41
CA ALA A 60 -9.45 -7.72 -8.90
C ALA A 60 -9.52 -8.77 -10.02
N LEU A 61 -10.08 -8.41 -11.17
CA LEU A 61 -10.05 -9.27 -12.36
C LEU A 61 -8.69 -9.24 -13.03
N LEU A 62 -8.11 -8.05 -13.20
CA LEU A 62 -6.84 -7.87 -13.89
C LEU A 62 -5.67 -8.56 -13.18
N LEU A 63 -5.59 -8.46 -11.86
CA LEU A 63 -4.46 -8.98 -11.10
C LEU A 63 -4.23 -10.49 -11.35
N PRO A 64 -5.19 -11.40 -11.08
CA PRO A 64 -5.00 -12.81 -11.33
C PRO A 64 -4.86 -13.14 -12.83
N LEU A 65 -5.54 -12.41 -13.71
CA LEU A 65 -5.41 -12.62 -15.16
C LEU A 65 -3.99 -12.32 -15.66
N LEU A 66 -3.39 -11.22 -15.22
CA LEU A 66 -2.03 -10.85 -15.59
C LEU A 66 -1.01 -11.86 -15.05
N LEU A 67 -1.18 -12.34 -13.82
CA LEU A 67 -0.33 -13.37 -13.23
C LEU A 67 -0.48 -14.70 -13.97
N CYS A 68 -1.71 -15.14 -14.21
CA CYS A 68 -1.97 -16.39 -14.97
C CYS A 68 -1.37 -16.33 -16.38
N LYS A 69 -1.50 -15.18 -17.06
CA LYS A 69 -0.87 -14.98 -18.38
C LYS A 69 0.67 -15.04 -18.28
N LYS A 70 1.25 -14.42 -17.26
CA LYS A 70 2.70 -14.41 -17.06
C LYS A 70 3.28 -15.80 -16.80
N PHE A 71 2.55 -16.64 -16.07
CA PHE A 71 2.96 -18.01 -15.72
C PHE A 71 2.38 -19.07 -16.67
N GLU A 72 1.80 -18.64 -17.80
CA GLU A 72 1.24 -19.52 -18.85
C GLU A 72 0.24 -20.55 -18.32
N ILE A 73 -0.56 -20.14 -17.32
CA ILE A 73 -1.56 -21.01 -16.67
C ILE A 73 -2.68 -21.33 -17.66
N PRO A 74 -3.10 -22.61 -17.80
CA PRO A 74 -4.18 -23.00 -18.69
C PRO A 74 -5.49 -22.27 -18.40
N LYS A 75 -6.30 -22.01 -19.45
CA LYS A 75 -7.54 -21.22 -19.35
C LYS A 75 -8.51 -21.69 -18.28
N PHE A 76 -8.70 -23.00 -18.13
CA PHE A 76 -9.59 -23.56 -17.11
C PHE A 76 -9.10 -23.24 -15.69
N GLN A 77 -7.80 -23.43 -15.44
CA GLN A 77 -7.20 -23.12 -14.15
C GLN A 77 -7.23 -21.60 -13.87
N THR A 78 -7.01 -20.79 -14.93
CA THR A 78 -7.14 -19.33 -14.84
C THR A 78 -8.55 -18.93 -14.37
N LEU A 79 -9.58 -19.51 -14.98
CA LEU A 79 -10.97 -19.25 -14.60
C LEU A 79 -11.22 -19.64 -13.13
N LEU A 80 -10.72 -20.78 -12.69
CA LEU A 80 -10.83 -21.24 -11.32
C LEU A 80 -10.14 -20.28 -10.35
N ILE A 81 -8.90 -19.86 -10.63
CA ILE A 81 -8.13 -18.93 -9.81
C ILE A 81 -8.85 -17.58 -9.69
N VAL A 82 -9.36 -17.03 -10.81
CA VAL A 82 -10.11 -15.77 -10.79
C VAL A 82 -11.36 -15.89 -9.92
N ASN A 83 -12.14 -16.96 -10.07
CA ASN A 83 -13.34 -17.17 -9.27
C ASN A 83 -13.02 -17.32 -7.78
N LEU A 84 -12.03 -18.14 -7.43
CA LEU A 84 -11.61 -18.33 -6.04
C LEU A 84 -11.13 -17.00 -5.42
N PHE A 85 -10.43 -16.16 -6.20
CA PHE A 85 -10.01 -14.84 -5.74
C PHE A 85 -11.23 -13.93 -5.47
N LEU A 86 -12.18 -13.86 -6.39
CA LEU A 86 -13.38 -13.02 -6.28
C LEU A 86 -14.31 -13.43 -5.12
N ILE A 87 -14.45 -14.72 -4.83
CA ILE A 87 -15.29 -15.19 -3.72
C ILE A 87 -14.55 -15.16 -2.37
N SER A 88 -13.24 -14.85 -2.37
CA SER A 88 -12.46 -14.84 -1.14
C SER A 88 -12.93 -13.75 -0.15
N THR A 89 -12.84 -14.07 1.14
CA THR A 89 -13.11 -13.10 2.20
C THR A 89 -12.21 -11.88 2.12
N VAL A 90 -10.95 -12.10 1.71
CA VAL A 90 -9.97 -11.01 1.52
C VAL A 90 -10.47 -10.00 0.48
N PHE A 91 -10.97 -10.47 -0.65
CA PHE A 91 -11.52 -9.59 -1.69
C PHE A 91 -12.73 -8.81 -1.20
N ARG A 92 -13.67 -9.46 -0.52
CA ARG A 92 -14.86 -8.79 0.05
C ARG A 92 -14.48 -7.70 1.05
N ILE A 93 -13.51 -7.99 1.93
CA ILE A 93 -12.99 -7.02 2.90
C ILE A 93 -12.35 -5.83 2.16
N HIS A 94 -11.55 -6.08 1.13
CA HIS A 94 -10.90 -4.99 0.38
C HIS A 94 -11.90 -4.06 -0.31
N ILE A 95 -12.97 -4.59 -0.90
CA ILE A 95 -14.03 -3.75 -1.50
C ILE A 95 -14.80 -3.02 -0.40
N GLY A 96 -15.24 -3.73 0.65
CA GLY A 96 -16.06 -3.15 1.72
C GLY A 96 -15.38 -1.99 2.44
N TYR A 97 -14.07 -2.07 2.63
CA TYR A 97 -13.30 -1.02 3.28
C TYR A 97 -12.62 -0.02 2.32
N GLY A 98 -12.90 -0.11 1.02
CA GLY A 98 -12.32 0.79 0.02
C GLY A 98 -10.79 0.76 -0.04
N GLN A 99 -10.17 -0.38 0.28
CA GLN A 99 -8.72 -0.49 0.40
C GLN A 99 -7.98 -0.34 -0.93
N GLN A 100 -6.83 0.33 -0.92
CA GLN A 100 -5.98 0.57 -2.08
C GLN A 100 -5.02 -0.60 -2.39
N THR A 101 -5.18 -1.73 -1.71
CA THR A 101 -4.30 -2.90 -1.82
C THR A 101 -4.20 -3.43 -3.24
N LEU A 102 -5.33 -3.55 -3.95
CA LEU A 102 -5.35 -4.06 -5.33
C LEU A 102 -4.60 -3.14 -6.29
N LEU A 103 -4.77 -1.83 -6.12
CA LEU A 103 -4.03 -0.83 -6.88
C LEU A 103 -2.52 -0.99 -6.66
N ALA A 104 -2.08 -1.05 -5.41
CA ALA A 104 -0.68 -1.22 -5.07
C ALA A 104 -0.11 -2.55 -5.62
N LEU A 105 -0.88 -3.65 -5.56
CA LEU A 105 -0.46 -4.95 -6.10
C LEU A 105 -0.32 -4.95 -7.62
N ILE A 106 -1.24 -4.30 -8.36
CA ILE A 106 -1.12 -4.17 -9.82
C ILE A 106 0.18 -3.47 -10.19
N PHE A 107 0.49 -2.35 -9.51
CA PHE A 107 1.75 -1.64 -9.78
C PHE A 107 2.98 -2.43 -9.33
N LEU A 108 2.90 -3.18 -8.23
CA LEU A 108 3.97 -4.05 -7.75
C LEU A 108 4.38 -5.08 -8.82
N ILE A 109 3.41 -5.69 -9.52
CA ILE A 109 3.69 -6.76 -10.48
C ILE A 109 4.19 -6.27 -11.84
N LEU A 110 4.10 -4.98 -12.16
CA LEU A 110 4.51 -4.44 -13.47
C LEU A 110 5.94 -4.83 -13.89
N PRO A 111 6.97 -4.74 -13.04
CA PRO A 111 8.33 -5.10 -13.43
C PRO A 111 8.51 -6.59 -13.73
N PHE A 112 7.62 -7.44 -13.20
CA PHE A 112 7.64 -8.89 -13.46
C PHE A 112 6.96 -9.25 -14.78
N ILE A 113 6.02 -8.41 -15.24
CA ILE A 113 5.30 -8.59 -16.50
C ILE A 113 6.09 -7.97 -17.66
N SER A 114 6.68 -6.79 -17.44
CA SER A 114 7.40 -6.03 -18.45
C SER A 114 8.67 -5.40 -17.86
N ASN A 115 9.82 -5.66 -18.49
CA ASN A 115 11.12 -5.10 -18.10
C ASN A 115 11.32 -3.65 -18.62
N SER A 116 10.28 -2.94 -19.02
CA SER A 116 10.40 -1.56 -19.49
C SER A 116 10.75 -0.60 -18.36
N LYS A 117 11.46 0.49 -18.69
CA LYS A 117 11.74 1.56 -17.71
C LYS A 117 10.46 2.15 -17.12
N LEU A 118 9.41 2.29 -17.93
CA LEU A 118 8.11 2.78 -17.50
C LEU A 118 7.46 1.85 -16.47
N SER A 119 7.51 0.53 -16.68
CA SER A 119 7.00 -0.45 -15.71
C SER A 119 7.70 -0.32 -14.37
N ILE A 120 9.02 -0.09 -14.37
CA ILE A 120 9.81 0.10 -13.15
C ILE A 120 9.41 1.40 -12.46
N ILE A 121 9.27 2.51 -13.20
CA ILE A 121 8.83 3.79 -12.62
C ILE A 121 7.43 3.65 -12.02
N PHE A 122 6.46 3.16 -12.78
CA PHE A 122 5.09 3.02 -12.30
C PHE A 122 4.95 2.04 -11.15
N SER A 123 5.82 1.02 -11.05
CA SER A 123 5.82 0.13 -9.90
C SER A 123 6.07 0.85 -8.57
N GLY A 124 6.68 2.02 -8.62
CA GLY A 124 6.86 2.89 -7.46
C GLY A 124 5.56 3.35 -6.82
N ILE A 125 4.43 3.35 -7.53
CA ILE A 125 3.11 3.63 -6.95
C ILE A 125 2.74 2.59 -5.86
N SER A 126 3.30 1.38 -5.92
CA SER A 126 3.10 0.37 -4.87
C SER A 126 3.61 0.82 -3.50
N PHE A 127 4.61 1.71 -3.47
CA PHE A 127 5.12 2.29 -2.22
C PHE A 127 4.13 3.22 -1.52
N PHE A 128 3.07 3.66 -2.19
CA PHE A 128 2.00 4.44 -1.54
C PHE A 128 1.30 3.61 -0.46
N LYS A 129 1.41 2.29 -0.55
CA LYS A 129 1.06 1.37 0.53
C LYS A 129 2.32 0.66 1.02
N PHE A 130 2.92 1.16 2.09
CA PHE A 130 4.24 0.75 2.58
C PHE A 130 4.41 -0.75 2.76
N ASN A 131 3.39 -1.43 3.31
CA ASN A 131 3.43 -2.87 3.56
C ASN A 131 3.42 -3.73 2.28
N ILE A 132 3.19 -3.12 1.11
CA ILE A 132 3.29 -3.78 -0.20
C ILE A 132 4.56 -3.33 -0.90
N GLY A 133 4.79 -2.02 -0.95
CA GLY A 133 5.90 -1.44 -1.69
C GLY A 133 7.28 -1.90 -1.23
N TYR A 134 7.48 -2.12 0.09
CA TYR A 134 8.78 -2.57 0.58
C TYR A 134 9.23 -3.91 -0.03
N VAL A 135 8.31 -4.78 -0.45
CA VAL A 135 8.62 -6.04 -1.13
C VAL A 135 9.35 -5.77 -2.45
N LEU A 136 8.91 -4.75 -3.19
CA LEU A 136 9.59 -4.34 -4.43
C LEU A 136 11.00 -3.81 -4.17
N PHE A 137 11.16 -3.02 -3.11
CA PHE A 137 12.47 -2.53 -2.69
C PHE A 137 13.42 -3.69 -2.39
N LEU A 138 13.00 -4.65 -1.56
CA LEU A 138 13.79 -5.83 -1.22
C LEU A 138 14.12 -6.68 -2.46
N TYR A 139 13.16 -6.84 -3.37
CA TYR A 139 13.38 -7.55 -4.63
C TYR A 139 14.49 -6.90 -5.47
N PHE A 140 14.43 -5.59 -5.70
CA PHE A 140 15.49 -4.92 -6.46
C PHE A 140 16.82 -4.91 -5.72
N LEU A 141 16.81 -4.79 -4.40
CA LEU A 141 18.02 -4.84 -3.58
C LEU A 141 18.69 -6.22 -3.66
N SER A 142 17.92 -7.31 -3.55
CA SER A 142 18.44 -8.68 -3.65
C SER A 142 19.07 -8.97 -5.01
N LEU A 143 18.55 -8.36 -6.07
CA LEU A 143 19.10 -8.47 -7.43
C LEU A 143 20.21 -7.44 -7.69
N ARG A 144 20.60 -6.62 -6.72
CA ARG A 144 21.58 -5.52 -6.86
C ARG A 144 21.21 -4.51 -7.95
N LYS A 145 19.92 -4.35 -8.26
CA LYS A 145 19.41 -3.43 -9.29
C LYS A 145 19.15 -2.03 -8.70
N ILE A 146 20.19 -1.36 -8.21
CA ILE A 146 20.09 -0.03 -7.58
C ILE A 146 19.41 1.01 -8.48
N LYS A 147 19.69 0.97 -9.79
CA LYS A 147 19.03 1.85 -10.76
C LYS A 147 17.51 1.68 -10.75
N ASN A 148 17.00 0.46 -10.58
CA ASN A 148 15.57 0.20 -10.53
C ASN A 148 14.95 0.74 -9.23
N ILE A 149 15.68 0.68 -8.11
CA ILE A 149 15.25 1.30 -6.84
C ILE A 149 15.08 2.82 -7.04
N ILE A 150 16.07 3.47 -7.64
CA ILE A 150 16.02 4.92 -7.90
C ILE A 150 14.84 5.27 -8.83
N LEU A 151 14.65 4.51 -9.91
CA LEU A 151 13.55 4.74 -10.85
C LEU A 151 12.18 4.52 -10.18
N SER A 152 12.04 3.50 -9.35
CA SER A 152 10.77 3.26 -8.62
C SER A 152 10.51 4.25 -7.49
N ALA A 153 11.52 4.99 -7.01
CA ALA A 153 11.32 6.05 -6.03
C ALA A 153 10.69 7.33 -6.63
N ILE A 154 10.75 7.51 -7.96
CA ILE A 154 10.27 8.72 -8.63
C ILE A 154 8.81 9.05 -8.30
N PRO A 155 7.82 8.14 -8.42
CA PRO A 155 6.43 8.44 -8.07
C PRO A 155 6.24 8.84 -6.61
N CYS A 156 7.01 8.24 -5.69
CA CYS A 156 6.95 8.60 -4.27
C CYS A 156 7.45 10.01 -4.01
N ILE A 157 8.60 10.35 -4.58
CA ILE A 157 9.18 11.70 -4.45
C ILE A 157 8.23 12.73 -5.06
N PHE A 158 7.71 12.46 -6.26
CA PHE A 158 6.79 13.37 -6.94
C PHE A 158 5.48 13.52 -6.16
N GLY A 159 4.89 12.41 -5.70
CA GLY A 159 3.68 12.43 -4.89
C GLY A 159 3.87 13.19 -3.58
N TRP A 160 4.99 13.00 -2.89
CA TRP A 160 5.33 13.74 -1.69
C TRP A 160 5.50 15.25 -1.95
N LEU A 161 6.24 15.64 -3.00
CA LEU A 161 6.41 17.04 -3.36
C LEU A 161 5.08 17.72 -3.70
N ILE A 162 4.25 17.09 -4.53
CA ILE A 162 2.93 17.63 -4.88
C ILE A 162 2.05 17.76 -3.64
N TYR A 163 2.06 16.76 -2.75
CA TYR A 163 1.29 16.81 -1.51
C TYR A 163 1.71 18.00 -0.64
N CYS A 164 3.01 18.22 -0.44
CA CYS A 164 3.52 19.35 0.33
C CYS A 164 3.12 20.71 -0.28
N LEU A 165 3.14 20.83 -1.62
CA LEU A 165 2.69 22.03 -2.30
C LEU A 165 1.19 22.29 -2.13
N LEU A 166 0.38 21.23 -2.16
CA LEU A 166 -1.07 21.35 -2.03
C LEU A 166 -1.54 21.65 -0.60
N THR A 167 -0.77 21.20 0.40
CA THR A 167 -1.09 21.37 1.82
C THR A 167 -0.31 22.51 2.49
N ASP A 168 0.58 23.17 1.75
CA ASP A 168 1.46 24.24 2.25
C ASP A 168 2.27 23.82 3.48
N THR A 169 2.78 22.58 3.46
CA THR A 169 3.52 22.01 4.59
C THR A 169 5.01 21.95 4.35
N ASN A 170 5.78 22.02 5.45
CA ASN A 170 7.22 21.88 5.39
C ASN A 170 7.62 20.49 4.91
N LEU A 171 8.50 20.43 3.90
CA LEU A 171 8.95 19.19 3.24
C LEU A 171 9.51 18.18 4.23
N ILE A 172 10.40 18.61 5.13
CA ILE A 172 11.06 17.69 6.08
C ILE A 172 10.06 17.18 7.11
N LYS A 173 9.25 18.08 7.70
CA LYS A 173 8.21 17.70 8.66
C LYS A 173 7.26 16.67 8.05
N ASN A 174 6.78 16.93 6.84
CA ASN A 174 5.81 16.07 6.15
C ASN A 174 6.39 14.69 5.81
N LEU A 175 7.68 14.58 5.51
CA LEU A 175 8.33 13.28 5.23
C LEU A 175 8.20 12.28 6.39
N PHE A 176 8.25 12.77 7.63
CA PHE A 176 8.20 11.94 8.84
C PHE A 176 6.80 11.74 9.39
N GLN A 177 5.80 12.50 8.94
CA GLN A 177 4.42 12.43 9.45
C GLN A 177 3.78 11.03 9.35
N PRO A 178 3.94 10.24 8.26
CA PRO A 178 3.41 8.89 8.23
C PRO A 178 3.98 7.98 9.32
N ILE A 179 5.26 8.15 9.65
CA ILE A 179 5.92 7.40 10.73
C ILE A 179 5.43 7.88 12.09
N GLN A 180 5.29 9.20 12.27
CA GLN A 180 4.75 9.78 13.50
C GLN A 180 3.32 9.30 13.75
N LEU A 181 2.48 9.27 12.71
CA LEU A 181 1.11 8.77 12.81
C LEU A 181 1.09 7.28 13.18
N LEU A 182 1.99 6.48 12.61
CA LEU A 182 2.10 5.07 12.95
C LEU A 182 2.48 4.85 14.42
N LEU A 183 3.35 5.69 14.97
CA LEU A 183 3.78 5.62 16.37
C LEU A 183 2.70 6.18 17.32
N PHE A 184 2.01 7.23 16.92
CA PHE A 184 0.93 7.86 17.68
C PHE A 184 -0.27 6.93 17.89
N TRP A 185 -0.55 6.07 16.91
CA TRP A 185 -1.71 5.18 16.95
C TRP A 185 -1.59 4.03 17.94
N ASP A 186 -0.67 4.11 18.84
CA ASP A 186 -0.29 3.06 19.77
C ASP A 186 -1.25 2.87 20.96
N GLU A 187 -2.18 3.78 21.19
CA GLU A 187 -2.97 3.80 22.42
C GLU A 187 -4.31 3.05 22.31
N GLY A 188 -4.30 1.76 22.00
CA GLY A 188 -5.39 0.89 22.46
C GLY A 188 -6.39 0.37 21.44
N LYS A 189 -6.22 0.55 20.14
CA LYS A 189 -7.16 0.04 19.14
C LYS A 189 -6.61 -1.19 18.40
N ALA A 190 -7.48 -2.19 18.22
CA ALA A 190 -7.15 -3.51 17.70
C ALA A 190 -6.57 -3.44 16.28
N PHE A 191 -5.26 -3.43 16.17
CA PHE A 191 -4.63 -3.80 14.91
C PHE A 191 -4.97 -5.25 14.55
N PRO A 192 -5.21 -5.57 13.27
CA PRO A 192 -5.30 -6.96 12.84
C PRO A 192 -4.05 -7.70 13.32
N VAL A 193 -4.18 -8.98 13.65
CA VAL A 193 -3.11 -9.82 14.16
C VAL A 193 -1.95 -9.80 13.18
N THR A 194 -0.99 -8.94 13.42
CA THR A 194 0.25 -8.78 12.67
C THR A 194 1.41 -9.09 13.60
N ILE A 195 2.57 -9.42 13.05
CA ILE A 195 3.80 -9.56 13.86
C ILE A 195 4.01 -8.30 14.72
N PHE A 196 3.64 -7.13 14.20
CA PHE A 196 3.68 -5.86 14.92
C PHE A 196 2.81 -5.90 16.20
N SER A 197 1.54 -6.30 16.10
CA SER A 197 0.64 -6.36 17.26
C SER A 197 1.07 -7.44 18.27
N LEU A 198 1.62 -8.56 17.79
CA LEU A 198 2.17 -9.60 18.67
C LEU A 198 3.39 -9.10 19.44
N LEU A 199 4.32 -8.41 18.78
CA LEU A 199 5.53 -7.88 19.42
C LEU A 199 5.23 -6.73 20.37
N LYS A 200 4.22 -5.90 20.07
CA LYS A 200 3.78 -4.81 20.96
C LYS A 200 3.24 -5.32 22.29
N ASN A 201 2.54 -6.47 22.28
CA ASN A 201 1.99 -7.07 23.51
C ASN A 201 3.07 -7.64 24.43
N ILE A 202 4.35 -7.67 24.01
CA ILE A 202 5.46 -8.01 24.86
C ILE A 202 5.84 -6.77 25.68
N ASN A 203 5.67 -6.82 27.00
CA ASN A 203 5.99 -5.73 27.92
C ASN A 203 7.37 -5.13 27.64
N ASN A 204 7.41 -3.81 27.50
CA ASN A 204 8.64 -3.02 27.25
C ASN A 204 9.31 -3.22 25.88
N PHE A 205 8.60 -3.78 24.87
CA PHE A 205 9.19 -3.92 23.55
C PHE A 205 9.15 -2.57 22.81
N PRO A 206 10.29 -1.98 22.42
CA PRO A 206 10.30 -0.69 21.74
C PRO A 206 9.55 -0.76 20.39
N PRO A 207 8.60 0.17 20.11
CA PRO A 207 7.77 0.14 18.90
C PRO A 207 8.58 0.10 17.60
N ILE A 208 9.76 0.73 17.60
CA ILE A 208 10.66 0.76 16.45
C ILE A 208 11.10 -0.66 16.01
N PHE A 209 11.33 -1.56 16.96
CA PHE A 209 11.72 -2.94 16.65
C PHE A 209 10.55 -3.74 16.05
N ALA A 210 9.33 -3.45 16.43
CA ALA A 210 8.14 -4.06 15.84
C ALA A 210 7.99 -3.70 14.35
N LEU A 211 8.50 -2.54 13.90
CA LEU A 211 8.60 -2.18 12.50
C LEU A 211 9.78 -2.86 11.78
N ILE A 212 10.92 -2.92 12.43
CA ILE A 212 12.17 -3.40 11.82
C ILE A 212 12.17 -4.91 11.66
N ILE A 213 11.69 -5.67 12.65
CA ILE A 213 11.72 -7.14 12.63
C ILE A 213 11.03 -7.75 11.42
N PRO A 214 9.80 -7.37 11.04
CA PRO A 214 9.16 -7.89 9.82
C PRO A 214 9.96 -7.61 8.56
N ILE A 215 10.59 -6.45 8.46
CA ILE A 215 11.44 -6.07 7.32
C ILE A 215 12.66 -7.01 7.25
N ILE A 216 13.33 -7.22 8.36
CA ILE A 216 14.48 -8.13 8.46
C ILE A 216 14.09 -9.57 8.11
N LEU A 217 12.98 -10.08 8.68
CA LEU A 217 12.51 -11.43 8.39
C LEU A 217 12.19 -11.63 6.91
N ASN A 218 11.51 -10.66 6.28
CA ASN A 218 11.23 -10.72 4.85
C ASN A 218 12.51 -10.65 4.01
N PHE A 219 13.50 -9.87 4.42
CA PHE A 219 14.80 -9.85 3.75
C PHE A 219 15.48 -11.22 3.81
N PHE A 220 15.50 -11.88 4.98
CA PHE A 220 16.04 -13.23 5.09
C PHE A 220 15.30 -14.26 4.24
N VAL A 221 13.96 -14.22 4.21
CA VAL A 221 13.16 -15.08 3.33
C VAL A 221 13.54 -14.86 1.86
N PHE A 222 13.70 -13.61 1.43
CA PHE A 222 14.12 -13.28 0.07
C PHE A 222 15.52 -13.80 -0.27
N VAL A 223 16.48 -13.63 0.63
CA VAL A 223 17.85 -14.14 0.45
C VAL A 223 17.84 -15.67 0.39
N PHE A 224 17.06 -16.32 1.25
CA PHE A 224 16.91 -17.76 1.28
C PHE A 224 16.31 -18.32 -0.02
N ILE A 225 15.20 -17.72 -0.50
CA ILE A 225 14.57 -18.12 -1.78
C ILE A 225 15.55 -17.97 -2.95
N LYS A 226 16.34 -16.89 -2.94
CA LYS A 226 17.35 -16.69 -3.98
C LYS A 226 18.41 -17.80 -3.95
N HIS A 227 18.91 -18.15 -2.77
CA HIS A 227 19.92 -19.21 -2.62
C HIS A 227 19.41 -20.60 -3.00
N LEU A 228 18.10 -20.85 -2.93
CA LEU A 228 17.49 -22.10 -3.39
C LEU A 228 17.36 -22.19 -4.94
N ASN A 229 17.44 -21.05 -5.63
CA ASN A 229 17.28 -20.97 -7.08
C ASN A 229 18.61 -20.80 -7.84
N ASP A 230 19.72 -20.61 -7.13
CA ASP A 230 21.10 -20.64 -7.62
C ASP A 230 21.69 -22.05 -7.47
#